data_8e96e51f5cb19dc1e9bdd006541b766a
#
_entry.id   8e96e51f5cb19dc1e9bdd006541b766a
#
_cell.length_a   1.000
_cell.length_b   1.000
_cell.length_c   1.000
_cell.angle_alpha   90.00
_cell.angle_beta   90.00
_cell.angle_gamma   90.00
#
_symmetry.space_group_name_H-M   'P 1'
#
loop_
_entity.id
_entity.type
_entity.pdbx_description
1 polymer ?
#
loop_
_entity_poly.entity_id
_entity_poly.type
_entity_poly.pdbx_seq_one_letter_code
_entity_poly.pdbx_strand_id
1 'polypeptide(L)'
;IAMALAATFGILLGAPTLRLRGDYLSIVTLGFGEIVRIFMNNLDRPVNITNGPKGITGIDPVHIGGFNLSQTHSIFGFQLPSVYMYYYLFVLCALLVIWVCTRLQHSRIGRAWAAIREDEIAAKAMGINTRNVKLLAFAMGASFGGLSGAMFGAFQGFVSPESFTF
;
A
#
# COMPACT_ATOMS: atom_id res chain seq x y z
N ILE A 1 6.20 8.68 -3.98
CA ILE A 1 7.19 7.63 -4.34
C ILE A 1 6.70 6.28 -3.83
N ALA A 2 6.43 6.08 -2.52
CA ALA A 2 6.01 4.79 -1.95
C ALA A 2 4.77 4.19 -2.63
N MET A 3 3.72 4.99 -2.85
CA MET A 3 2.52 4.57 -3.59
C MET A 3 2.84 4.08 -5.01
N ALA A 4 3.70 4.78 -5.74
CA ALA A 4 4.07 4.41 -7.10
C ALA A 4 4.88 3.11 -7.13
N LEU A 5 5.85 2.97 -6.23
CA LEU A 5 6.61 1.74 -6.08
C LEU A 5 5.71 0.56 -5.71
N ALA A 6 4.84 0.72 -4.73
CA ALA A 6 3.90 -0.32 -4.34
C ALA A 6 2.95 -0.69 -5.49
N ALA A 7 2.44 0.28 -6.25
CA ALA A 7 1.61 0.03 -7.43
C ALA A 7 2.36 -0.78 -8.51
N THR A 8 3.63 -0.48 -8.78
CA THR A 8 4.44 -1.25 -9.74
C THR A 8 4.64 -2.69 -9.29
N PHE A 9 4.97 -2.91 -8.02
CA PHE A 9 5.04 -4.27 -7.45
C PHE A 9 3.68 -4.97 -7.46
N GLY A 10 2.59 -4.25 -7.20
CA GLY A 10 1.23 -4.78 -7.30
C GLY A 10 0.89 -5.27 -8.71
N ILE A 11 1.30 -4.55 -9.75
CA ILE A 11 1.15 -4.99 -11.15
C ILE A 11 2.02 -6.22 -11.43
N LEU A 12 3.27 -6.19 -10.98
CA LEU A 12 4.25 -7.24 -11.24
C LEU A 12 3.82 -8.57 -10.59
N LEU A 13 3.33 -8.53 -9.36
CA LEU A 13 2.80 -9.69 -8.66
C LEU A 13 1.39 -10.07 -9.13
N GLY A 14 0.56 -9.09 -9.49
CA GLY A 14 -0.78 -9.30 -10.02
C GLY A 14 -0.81 -9.99 -11.39
N ALA A 15 0.17 -9.71 -12.26
CA ALA A 15 0.18 -10.23 -13.62
C ALA A 15 0.18 -11.78 -13.70
N PRO A 16 1.03 -12.52 -12.97
CA PRO A 16 0.99 -13.98 -12.97
C PRO A 16 -0.25 -14.52 -12.25
N THR A 17 -0.75 -13.85 -11.20
CA THR A 17 -1.87 -14.32 -10.39
C THR A 17 -3.22 -14.21 -11.10
N LEU A 18 -3.35 -13.37 -12.14
CA LEU A 18 -4.58 -13.23 -12.93
C LEU A 18 -5.05 -14.50 -13.62
N ARG A 19 -4.16 -15.48 -13.81
CA ARG A 19 -4.48 -16.77 -14.40
C ARG A 19 -5.08 -17.76 -13.40
N LEU A 20 -4.95 -17.48 -12.12
CA LEU A 20 -5.40 -18.32 -11.01
C LEU A 20 -6.83 -17.95 -10.62
N ARG A 21 -7.61 -18.92 -10.17
CA ARG A 21 -9.01 -18.73 -9.76
C ARG A 21 -9.24 -19.35 -8.39
N GLY A 22 -10.15 -18.72 -7.63
CA GLY A 22 -10.59 -19.24 -6.34
C GLY A 22 -9.46 -19.39 -5.32
N ASP A 23 -9.41 -20.52 -4.64
CA ASP A 23 -8.52 -20.80 -3.53
C ASP A 23 -7.03 -20.77 -3.91
N TYR A 24 -6.71 -21.15 -5.16
CA TYR A 24 -5.34 -21.07 -5.66
C TYR A 24 -4.78 -19.64 -5.67
N LEU A 25 -5.63 -18.65 -5.95
CA LEU A 25 -5.23 -17.26 -5.89
C LEU A 25 -4.84 -16.86 -4.47
N SER A 26 -5.65 -17.27 -3.48
CA SER A 26 -5.39 -16.97 -2.06
C SER A 26 -4.10 -17.59 -1.57
N ILE A 27 -3.86 -18.88 -1.88
CA ILE A 27 -2.63 -19.59 -1.49
C ILE A 27 -1.40 -18.92 -2.11
N VAL A 28 -1.46 -18.59 -3.39
CA VAL A 28 -0.32 -17.98 -4.09
C VAL A 28 -0.06 -16.56 -3.57
N THR A 29 -1.12 -15.80 -3.24
CA THR A 29 -0.96 -14.44 -2.68
C THR A 29 -0.29 -14.48 -1.30
N LEU A 30 -0.67 -15.43 -0.44
CA LEU A 30 -0.01 -15.66 0.85
C LEU A 30 1.45 -16.08 0.64
N GLY A 31 1.71 -17.00 -0.31
CA GLY A 31 3.07 -17.43 -0.65
C GLY A 31 3.95 -16.27 -1.14
N PHE A 32 3.41 -15.36 -1.93
CA PHE A 32 4.16 -14.16 -2.34
C PHE A 32 4.47 -13.24 -1.16
N GLY A 33 3.55 -13.06 -0.23
CA GLY A 33 3.81 -12.28 0.99
C GLY A 33 4.98 -12.86 1.77
N GLU A 34 5.01 -14.18 1.94
CA GLU A 34 6.10 -14.86 2.64
C GLU A 34 7.43 -14.79 1.86
N ILE A 35 7.40 -14.93 0.54
CA ILE A 35 8.60 -14.76 -0.30
C ILE A 35 9.18 -13.35 -0.16
N VAL A 36 8.34 -12.33 -0.18
CA VAL A 36 8.79 -10.93 0.01
C VAL A 36 9.41 -10.76 1.40
N ARG A 37 8.80 -11.32 2.43
CA ARG A 37 9.34 -11.29 3.80
C ARG A 37 10.71 -11.94 3.90
N ILE A 38 10.84 -13.17 3.37
CA ILE A 38 12.12 -13.89 3.36
C ILE A 38 13.17 -13.13 2.55
N PHE A 39 12.77 -12.57 1.41
CA PHE A 39 13.67 -11.76 0.58
C PHE A 39 14.17 -10.53 1.35
N MET A 40 13.29 -9.79 2.02
CA MET A 40 13.66 -8.63 2.82
C MET A 40 14.57 -8.98 4.00
N ASN A 41 14.38 -10.16 4.62
CA ASN A 41 15.24 -10.64 5.70
C ASN A 41 16.67 -11.00 5.24
N ASN A 42 16.84 -11.37 3.97
CA ASN A 42 18.11 -11.78 3.40
C ASN A 42 18.79 -10.68 2.56
N LEU A 43 18.24 -9.47 2.53
CA LEU A 43 18.76 -8.35 1.75
C LEU A 43 19.87 -7.58 2.51
N ASP A 44 20.57 -8.23 3.42
CA ASP A 44 21.76 -7.72 4.11
C ASP A 44 23.07 -8.07 3.37
N ARG A 45 23.03 -9.05 2.43
CA ARG A 45 24.18 -9.52 1.63
C ARG A 45 23.78 -9.72 0.17
N PRO A 46 24.63 -9.35 -0.81
CA PRO A 46 25.95 -8.72 -0.73
C PRO A 46 25.89 -7.20 -0.53
N VAL A 47 24.72 -6.56 -0.70
CA VAL A 47 24.49 -5.13 -0.49
C VAL A 47 23.47 -4.96 0.61
N ASN A 48 23.84 -4.27 1.68
CA ASN A 48 22.93 -4.03 2.80
C ASN A 48 21.91 -2.94 2.45
N ILE A 49 20.68 -3.33 2.14
CA ILE A 49 19.57 -2.41 1.81
C ILE A 49 18.56 -2.33 2.96
N THR A 50 18.23 -3.47 3.58
CA THR A 50 17.18 -3.55 4.61
C THR A 50 17.71 -3.81 6.01
N ASN A 51 19.03 -4.03 6.15
CA ASN A 51 19.67 -4.46 7.40
C ASN A 51 19.14 -5.82 7.92
N GLY A 52 18.49 -6.60 7.03
CA GLY A 52 17.96 -7.92 7.32
C GLY A 52 16.96 -7.91 8.49
N PRO A 53 17.06 -8.89 9.42
CA PRO A 53 16.15 -9.00 10.57
C PRO A 53 16.20 -7.81 11.52
N LYS A 54 17.32 -7.05 11.54
CA LYS A 54 17.48 -5.87 12.40
C LYS A 54 16.58 -4.70 11.98
N GLY A 55 16.14 -4.71 10.72
CA GLY A 55 15.29 -3.66 10.17
C GLY A 55 16.02 -2.32 9.96
N ILE A 56 15.26 -1.36 9.45
CA ILE A 56 15.72 0.00 9.18
C ILE A 56 15.32 0.88 10.36
N THR A 57 16.31 1.52 10.99
CA THR A 57 16.14 2.48 12.09
C THR A 57 16.45 3.89 11.60
N GLY A 58 15.93 4.90 12.30
CA GLY A 58 16.23 6.30 11.98
C GLY A 58 15.52 6.80 10.72
N ILE A 59 14.28 6.34 10.50
CA ILE A 59 13.44 6.85 9.42
C ILE A 59 13.04 8.28 9.77
N ASP A 60 13.35 9.21 8.88
CA ASP A 60 13.01 10.61 9.07
C ASP A 60 11.49 10.81 9.20
N PRO A 61 11.05 11.61 10.18
CA PRO A 61 9.64 11.94 10.35
C PRO A 61 9.11 12.73 9.17
N VAL A 62 7.79 12.74 9.00
CA VAL A 62 7.15 13.49 7.92
C VAL A 62 7.38 14.99 8.11
N HIS A 63 8.00 15.61 7.10
CA HIS A 63 8.17 17.07 7.01
C HIS A 63 7.16 17.65 6.02
N ILE A 64 6.33 18.59 6.48
CA ILE A 64 5.39 19.31 5.62
C ILE A 64 5.73 20.79 5.68
N GLY A 65 6.28 21.34 4.59
CA GLY A 65 6.50 22.78 4.44
C GLY A 65 7.35 23.43 5.55
N GLY A 66 8.35 22.72 6.11
CA GLY A 66 9.20 23.20 7.20
C GLY A 66 8.69 22.87 8.61
N PHE A 67 7.49 22.30 8.74
CA PHE A 67 6.99 21.76 10.01
C PHE A 67 7.43 20.30 10.19
N ASN A 68 8.10 20.05 11.31
CA ASN A 68 8.54 18.72 11.71
C ASN A 68 7.45 18.09 12.59
N LEU A 69 6.73 17.06 12.07
CA LEU A 69 5.63 16.44 12.82
C LEU A 69 6.10 15.68 14.07
N SER A 70 7.39 15.41 14.18
CA SER A 70 7.98 14.75 15.37
C SER A 70 8.21 15.69 16.53
N GLN A 71 8.16 17.01 16.35
CA GLN A 71 8.40 17.98 17.41
C GLN A 71 7.09 18.51 17.98
N THR A 72 7.08 18.77 19.29
CA THR A 72 5.95 19.43 19.93
C THR A 72 5.90 20.89 19.48
N HIS A 73 4.86 21.26 18.78
CA HIS A 73 4.63 22.65 18.34
C HIS A 73 3.65 23.35 19.28
N SER A 74 4.00 24.55 19.73
CA SER A 74 3.09 25.41 20.44
C SER A 74 2.35 26.32 19.43
N ILE A 75 1.09 26.04 19.18
CA ILE A 75 0.23 26.88 18.34
C ILE A 75 -0.79 27.54 19.27
N PHE A 76 -0.84 28.85 19.32
CA PHE A 76 -1.77 29.64 20.15
C PHE A 76 -1.73 29.30 21.66
N GLY A 77 -0.56 28.95 22.22
CA GLY A 77 -0.43 28.62 23.65
C GLY A 77 -0.81 27.20 24.04
N PHE A 78 -1.32 26.39 23.11
CA PHE A 78 -1.55 24.97 23.31
C PHE A 78 -0.34 24.16 22.83
N GLN A 79 0.23 23.33 23.71
CA GLN A 79 1.26 22.37 23.33
C GLN A 79 0.59 21.18 22.63
N LEU A 80 0.81 21.04 21.33
CA LEU A 80 0.36 19.89 20.54
C LEU A 80 1.49 18.86 20.50
N PRO A 81 1.39 17.75 21.25
CA PRO A 81 2.35 16.67 21.14
C PRO A 81 2.29 16.02 19.76
N SER A 82 3.41 15.49 19.28
CA SER A 82 3.58 14.89 17.96
C SER A 82 2.51 13.84 17.61
N VAL A 83 2.03 13.09 18.63
CA VAL A 83 1.01 12.04 18.44
C VAL A 83 -0.30 12.60 17.87
N TYR A 84 -0.75 13.78 18.32
CA TYR A 84 -1.97 14.40 17.78
C TYR A 84 -1.79 14.84 16.32
N MET A 85 -0.61 15.34 15.96
CA MET A 85 -0.34 15.74 14.57
C MET A 85 -0.36 14.54 13.63
N TYR A 86 0.26 13.42 14.02
CA TYR A 86 0.19 12.17 13.27
C TYR A 86 -1.25 11.63 13.21
N TYR A 87 -2.01 11.71 14.30
CA TYR A 87 -3.42 11.29 14.31
C TYR A 87 -4.24 12.04 13.25
N TYR A 88 -4.17 13.36 13.22
CA TYR A 88 -4.89 14.15 12.21
C TYR A 88 -4.39 13.88 10.79
N LEU A 89 -3.09 13.64 10.61
CA LEU A 89 -2.54 13.26 9.32
C LEU A 89 -3.10 11.90 8.85
N PHE A 90 -3.17 10.90 9.74
CA PHE A 90 -3.76 9.59 9.42
C PHE A 90 -5.24 9.72 9.09
N VAL A 91 -6.00 10.50 9.86
CA VAL A 91 -7.42 10.76 9.58
C VAL A 91 -7.59 11.44 8.23
N LEU A 92 -6.79 12.45 7.91
CA LEU A 92 -6.82 13.12 6.61
C LEU A 92 -6.54 12.15 5.46
N CYS A 93 -5.51 11.32 5.59
CA CYS A 93 -5.18 10.31 4.59
C CYS A 93 -6.29 9.26 4.44
N ALA A 94 -6.90 8.81 5.54
CA ALA A 94 -8.03 7.90 5.50
C ALA A 94 -9.24 8.49 4.77
N LEU A 95 -9.59 9.75 5.06
CA LEU A 95 -10.66 10.47 4.38
C LEU A 95 -10.36 10.62 2.88
N LEU A 96 -9.11 10.93 2.52
CA LEU A 96 -8.69 11.04 1.13
C LEU A 96 -8.84 9.68 0.41
N VAL A 97 -8.39 8.59 1.01
CA VAL A 97 -8.54 7.24 0.44
C VAL A 97 -10.01 6.88 0.27
N ILE A 98 -10.86 7.14 1.27
CA ILE A 98 -12.30 6.91 1.19
C ILE A 98 -12.91 7.73 0.05
N TRP A 99 -12.55 9.00 -0.08
CA TRP A 99 -13.02 9.86 -1.15
C TRP A 99 -12.61 9.33 -2.54
N VAL A 100 -11.35 8.92 -2.70
CA VAL A 100 -10.86 8.30 -3.95
C VAL A 100 -11.61 7.01 -4.25
N CYS A 101 -11.79 6.12 -3.27
CA CYS A 101 -12.51 4.85 -3.43
C CYS A 101 -13.96 5.06 -3.84
N THR A 102 -14.67 6.01 -3.22
CA THR A 102 -16.08 6.31 -3.56
C THR A 102 -16.20 6.90 -4.97
N ARG A 103 -15.29 7.80 -5.34
CA ARG A 103 -15.27 8.35 -6.71
C ARG A 103 -14.96 7.28 -7.74
N LEU A 104 -14.05 6.37 -7.41
CA LEU A 104 -13.65 5.29 -8.29
C LEU A 104 -14.78 4.27 -8.48
N GLN A 105 -15.50 3.92 -7.42
CA GLN A 105 -16.64 3.01 -7.48
C GLN A 105 -17.72 3.49 -8.45
N HIS A 106 -17.98 4.79 -8.51
CA HIS A 106 -18.96 5.40 -9.42
C HIS A 106 -18.40 5.74 -10.82
N SER A 107 -17.12 5.48 -11.06
CA SER A 107 -16.45 5.73 -12.34
C SER A 107 -16.73 4.64 -13.39
N ARG A 108 -16.24 4.86 -14.61
CA ARG A 108 -16.28 3.83 -15.68
C ARG A 108 -15.48 2.58 -15.28
N ILE A 109 -14.38 2.75 -14.55
CA ILE A 109 -13.53 1.66 -14.09
C ILE A 109 -14.24 0.85 -13.01
N GLY A 110 -14.89 1.51 -12.05
CA GLY A 110 -15.67 0.84 -11.00
C GLY A 110 -16.82 0.01 -11.57
N ARG A 111 -17.53 0.53 -12.59
CA ARG A 111 -18.55 -0.25 -13.30
C ARG A 111 -17.96 -1.45 -14.06
N ALA A 112 -16.78 -1.30 -14.65
CA ALA A 112 -16.09 -2.43 -15.28
C ALA A 112 -15.70 -3.52 -14.27
N TRP A 113 -15.26 -3.14 -13.06
CA TRP A 113 -15.00 -4.11 -11.98
C TRP A 113 -16.28 -4.82 -11.53
N ALA A 114 -17.40 -4.10 -11.39
CA ALA A 114 -18.68 -4.71 -11.07
C ALA A 114 -19.11 -5.73 -12.13
N ALA A 115 -19.01 -5.36 -13.41
CA ALA A 115 -19.34 -6.27 -14.52
C ALA A 115 -18.44 -7.53 -14.53
N ILE A 116 -17.14 -7.39 -14.30
CA ILE A 116 -16.21 -8.53 -14.23
C ILE A 116 -16.52 -9.43 -13.03
N ARG A 117 -16.98 -8.86 -11.93
CA ARG A 117 -17.35 -9.61 -10.73
C ARG A 117 -18.59 -10.48 -10.96
N GLU A 118 -19.58 -9.97 -11.70
CA GLU A 118 -20.80 -10.72 -12.04
C GLU A 118 -20.51 -11.85 -13.02
N ASP A 119 -19.94 -11.51 -14.18
CA ASP A 119 -19.53 -12.50 -15.19
C ASP A 119 -18.36 -11.97 -16.04
N GLU A 120 -17.21 -12.62 -15.91
CA GLU A 120 -15.98 -12.25 -16.63
C GLU A 120 -16.11 -12.49 -18.14
N ILE A 121 -16.83 -13.55 -18.54
CA ILE A 121 -17.00 -13.92 -19.96
C ILE A 121 -17.91 -12.92 -20.64
N ALA A 122 -19.03 -12.59 -20.01
CA ALA A 122 -19.96 -11.58 -20.51
C ALA A 122 -19.31 -10.19 -20.59
N ALA A 123 -18.55 -9.78 -19.56
CA ALA A 123 -17.82 -8.52 -19.56
C ALA A 123 -16.82 -8.44 -20.73
N LYS A 124 -16.11 -9.54 -21.00
CA LYS A 124 -15.17 -9.64 -22.13
C LYS A 124 -15.88 -9.57 -23.48
N ALA A 125 -17.04 -10.21 -23.62
CA ALA A 125 -17.86 -10.13 -24.82
C ALA A 125 -18.38 -8.71 -25.10
N MET A 126 -18.61 -7.92 -24.04
CA MET A 126 -18.99 -6.51 -24.12
C MET A 126 -17.81 -5.56 -24.39
N GLY A 127 -16.62 -6.11 -24.70
CA GLY A 127 -15.43 -5.33 -25.06
C GLY A 127 -14.60 -4.82 -23.88
N ILE A 128 -14.87 -5.26 -22.64
CA ILE A 128 -14.07 -4.88 -21.48
C ILE A 128 -12.76 -5.69 -21.49
N ASN A 129 -11.62 -4.99 -21.44
CA ASN A 129 -10.32 -5.63 -21.27
C ASN A 129 -10.13 -6.07 -19.81
N THR A 130 -10.63 -7.28 -19.50
CA THR A 130 -10.66 -7.81 -18.12
C THR A 130 -9.28 -7.91 -17.49
N ARG A 131 -8.23 -8.21 -18.27
CA ARG A 131 -6.84 -8.29 -17.79
C ARG A 131 -6.37 -6.94 -17.24
N ASN A 132 -6.48 -5.89 -18.04
CA ASN A 132 -5.99 -4.57 -17.66
C ASN A 132 -6.78 -3.98 -16.49
N VAL A 133 -8.09 -4.22 -16.47
CA VAL A 133 -8.97 -3.75 -15.40
C VAL A 133 -8.67 -4.46 -14.08
N LYS A 134 -8.36 -5.76 -14.10
CA LYS A 134 -7.91 -6.51 -12.92
C LYS A 134 -6.53 -6.04 -12.44
N LEU A 135 -5.56 -5.85 -13.36
CA LEU A 135 -4.23 -5.32 -13.01
C LEU A 135 -4.33 -3.95 -12.35
N LEU A 136 -5.23 -3.11 -12.84
CA LEU A 136 -5.46 -1.80 -12.23
C LEU A 136 -5.99 -1.92 -10.81
N ALA A 137 -6.86 -2.90 -10.52
CA ALA A 137 -7.33 -3.16 -9.15
C ALA A 137 -6.17 -3.55 -8.23
N PHE A 138 -5.28 -4.45 -8.67
CA PHE A 138 -4.08 -4.82 -7.91
C PHE A 138 -3.15 -3.61 -7.68
N ALA A 139 -2.91 -2.80 -8.72
CA ALA A 139 -2.08 -1.61 -8.61
C ALA A 139 -2.63 -0.61 -7.59
N MET A 140 -3.94 -0.39 -7.60
CA MET A 140 -4.57 0.54 -6.66
C MET A 140 -4.57 0.01 -5.24
N GLY A 141 -4.92 -1.25 -5.02
CA GLY A 141 -4.85 -1.87 -3.71
C GLY A 141 -3.43 -1.80 -3.13
N ALA A 142 -2.43 -2.15 -3.94
CA ALA A 142 -1.02 -2.04 -3.54
C ALA A 142 -0.59 -0.59 -3.27
N SER A 143 -1.07 0.39 -4.05
CA SER A 143 -0.75 1.80 -3.82
C SER A 143 -1.25 2.31 -2.47
N PHE A 144 -2.46 1.91 -2.05
CA PHE A 144 -2.99 2.23 -0.73
C PHE A 144 -2.20 1.54 0.39
N GLY A 145 -1.81 0.28 0.18
CA GLY A 145 -0.89 -0.42 1.08
C GLY A 145 0.46 0.28 1.21
N GLY A 146 1.03 0.76 0.09
CA GLY A 146 2.27 1.53 0.10
C GLY A 146 2.16 2.87 0.82
N LEU A 147 1.01 3.55 0.73
CA LEU A 147 0.74 4.76 1.52
C LEU A 147 0.71 4.44 3.02
N SER A 148 -0.07 3.43 3.40
CA SER A 148 -0.20 3.00 4.80
C SER A 148 1.15 2.58 5.38
N GLY A 149 1.92 1.76 4.65
CA GLY A 149 3.24 1.31 5.09
C GLY A 149 4.26 2.45 5.25
N ALA A 150 4.27 3.41 4.33
CA ALA A 150 5.15 4.59 4.43
C ALA A 150 4.80 5.47 5.64
N MET A 151 3.51 5.67 5.90
CA MET A 151 3.06 6.42 7.06
C MET A 151 3.35 5.70 8.37
N PHE A 152 3.18 4.38 8.41
CA PHE A 152 3.54 3.55 9.55
C PHE A 152 5.04 3.66 9.85
N GLY A 153 5.90 3.52 8.83
CA GLY A 153 7.35 3.66 8.98
C GLY A 153 7.77 5.02 9.50
N ALA A 154 7.19 6.10 8.98
CA ALA A 154 7.49 7.47 9.42
C ALA A 154 7.01 7.76 10.85
N PHE A 155 5.91 7.16 11.28
CA PHE A 155 5.39 7.27 12.65
C PHE A 155 6.24 6.50 13.66
N GLN A 156 6.56 5.24 13.31
CA GLN A 156 7.32 4.33 14.18
C GLN A 156 8.81 4.70 14.25
N GLY A 157 9.36 5.36 13.21
CA GLY A 157 10.79 5.63 13.06
C GLY A 157 11.65 4.36 12.88
N PHE A 158 10.99 3.20 12.81
CA PHE A 158 11.59 1.87 12.71
C PHE A 158 10.69 0.94 11.91
N VAL A 159 11.26 0.15 11.02
CA VAL A 159 10.55 -0.88 10.25
C VAL A 159 11.40 -2.14 10.17
N SER A 160 10.85 -3.27 10.60
CA SER A 160 11.46 -4.58 10.40
C SER A 160 10.58 -5.47 9.53
N PRO A 161 11.15 -6.45 8.83
CA PRO A 161 10.35 -7.44 8.09
C PRO A 161 9.37 -8.22 8.97
N GLU A 162 9.67 -8.37 10.26
CA GLU A 162 8.80 -9.05 11.23
C GLU A 162 7.56 -8.24 11.60
N SER A 163 7.57 -6.91 11.37
CA SER A 163 6.39 -6.06 11.60
C SER A 163 5.24 -6.37 10.63
N PHE A 164 5.48 -7.15 9.59
CA PHE A 164 4.51 -7.53 8.54
C PHE A 164 4.25 -9.05 8.50
N THR A 165 4.39 -9.73 9.62
CA THR A 165 3.99 -11.14 9.74
C THR A 165 2.47 -11.27 9.84
N PHE A 166 1.93 -12.32 9.21
CA PHE A 166 0.51 -12.71 9.30
C PHE A 166 0.30 -13.66 10.48
#